data_989efa7c11465756ca9a2ab69685d79e
#
_entry.id   989efa7c11465756ca9a2ab69685d79e
#
_cell.length_a   1.000
_cell.length_b   1.000
_cell.length_c   1.000
_cell.angle_alpha   90.00
_cell.angle_beta   90.00
_cell.angle_gamma   90.00
#
_symmetry.space_group_name_H-M   'P 1'
#
loop_
_entity.id
_entity.type
_entity.pdbx_description
1 polymer ?
#
loop_
_entity_poly.entity_id
_entity_poly.type
_entity_poly.pdbx_seq_one_letter_code
_entity_poly.pdbx_strand_id
1 'polypeptide(L)'
;DKRVKIFHVDGRYFVKRAGKVDKYDLIFVNIPDPSTAFLNRFYTLEFFQEANDILEKEGVLATGVSSAVNYLGKEVGNYVGSIYQTMHSVFPHVIVSPGQTNYFFASNSFDTATFDIQALTKRYVERGVQSEYFSEHVFHTLLPPGRVKFIGDEIKSRKGLSVNTDTKPVTYFFNLMLWDKLTGSQLGRVLKLFERSHLKIILIPIFVFLVCRIVYIIVFRRSL
;
A
#
# COMPACT_ATOMS: atom_id res chain seq x y z
N ASP A 1 -7.27 -18.01 24.15
CA ASP A 1 -7.71 -16.91 25.02
C ASP A 1 -9.14 -16.53 24.65
N LYS A 2 -10.04 -16.38 25.65
CA LYS A 2 -11.47 -16.07 25.43
C LYS A 2 -11.72 -14.69 24.82
N ARG A 3 -10.73 -13.79 24.85
CA ARG A 3 -10.78 -12.46 24.23
C ARG A 3 -10.53 -12.51 22.71
N VAL A 4 -9.97 -13.62 22.18
CA VAL A 4 -9.65 -13.78 20.77
C VAL A 4 -10.83 -14.41 20.05
N LYS A 5 -11.29 -13.75 18.99
CA LYS A 5 -12.29 -14.28 18.06
C LYS A 5 -11.62 -14.48 16.70
N ILE A 6 -11.75 -15.67 16.13
CA ILE A 6 -11.19 -16.01 14.82
C ILE A 6 -12.34 -16.15 13.82
N PHE A 7 -12.21 -15.44 12.70
CA PHE A 7 -13.16 -15.49 11.61
C PHE A 7 -12.48 -16.07 10.36
N HIS A 8 -12.98 -17.17 9.82
CA HIS A 8 -12.49 -17.79 8.59
C HIS A 8 -13.21 -17.20 7.36
N VAL A 9 -13.00 -15.92 7.12
CA VAL A 9 -13.61 -15.18 6.03
C VAL A 9 -12.57 -14.29 5.34
N ASP A 10 -12.89 -13.84 4.14
CA ASP A 10 -12.08 -12.84 3.46
C ASP A 10 -12.02 -11.54 4.26
N GLY A 11 -10.80 -11.02 4.49
CA GLY A 11 -10.60 -9.86 5.35
C GLY A 11 -11.31 -8.60 4.84
N ARG A 12 -11.31 -8.34 3.52
CA ARG A 12 -12.02 -7.19 2.97
C ARG A 12 -13.54 -7.35 3.03
N TYR A 13 -14.03 -8.56 2.83
CA TYR A 13 -15.45 -8.86 3.06
C TYR A 13 -15.85 -8.64 4.52
N PHE A 14 -14.99 -9.03 5.47
CA PHE A 14 -15.20 -8.75 6.90
C PHE A 14 -15.30 -7.25 7.16
N VAL A 15 -14.32 -6.47 6.70
CA VAL A 15 -14.28 -5.01 6.88
C VAL A 15 -15.56 -4.34 6.34
N LYS A 16 -16.00 -4.71 5.14
CA LYS A 16 -17.26 -4.18 4.55
C LYS A 16 -18.51 -4.47 5.37
N ARG A 17 -18.53 -5.55 6.14
CA ARG A 17 -19.70 -5.95 6.96
C ARG A 17 -19.62 -5.43 8.38
N ALA A 18 -18.43 -5.36 8.97
CA ALA A 18 -18.22 -4.93 10.35
C ALA A 18 -18.68 -3.47 10.58
N GLY A 19 -18.55 -2.61 9.60
CA GLY A 19 -18.85 -1.18 9.69
C GLY A 19 -20.28 -0.80 10.09
N LYS A 20 -21.17 -1.77 10.21
CA LYS A 20 -22.56 -1.53 10.65
C LYS A 20 -22.77 -1.70 12.16
N VAL A 21 -21.82 -2.33 12.87
CA VAL A 21 -22.04 -2.77 14.26
C VAL A 21 -20.87 -2.42 15.18
N ASP A 22 -19.63 -2.64 14.75
CA ASP A 22 -18.46 -2.53 15.61
C ASP A 22 -17.45 -1.51 15.09
N LYS A 23 -16.80 -0.78 16.00
CA LYS A 23 -15.65 0.09 15.75
C LYS A 23 -14.41 -0.50 16.41
N TYR A 24 -13.24 -0.21 15.85
CA TYR A 24 -11.96 -0.76 16.28
C TYR A 24 -10.96 0.33 16.61
N ASP A 25 -10.28 0.18 17.76
CA ASP A 25 -9.18 1.08 18.14
C ASP A 25 -7.93 0.85 17.28
N LEU A 26 -7.74 -0.38 16.80
CA LEU A 26 -6.62 -0.76 15.98
C LEU A 26 -7.05 -1.73 14.88
N ILE A 27 -6.73 -1.39 13.64
CA ILE A 27 -6.81 -2.29 12.49
C ILE A 27 -5.38 -2.56 12.01
N PHE A 28 -4.90 -3.80 12.19
CA PHE A 28 -3.58 -4.20 11.72
C PHE A 28 -3.69 -5.11 10.49
N VAL A 29 -3.34 -4.56 9.32
CA VAL A 29 -3.38 -5.27 8.05
C VAL A 29 -2.03 -5.94 7.82
N ASN A 30 -1.91 -7.19 8.28
CA ASN A 30 -0.68 -7.98 8.18
C ASN A 30 -0.78 -8.97 7.01
N ILE A 31 -0.56 -8.47 5.81
CA ILE A 31 -0.58 -9.24 4.56
C ILE A 31 0.69 -8.97 3.76
N PRO A 32 1.05 -9.88 2.82
CA PRO A 32 2.20 -9.64 1.92
C PRO A 32 2.04 -8.38 1.07
N ASP A 33 3.15 -7.94 0.49
CA ASP A 33 3.20 -6.84 -0.47
C ASP A 33 2.17 -6.99 -1.60
N PRO A 34 1.68 -5.90 -2.19
CA PRO A 34 0.73 -5.91 -3.30
C PRO A 34 1.36 -6.43 -4.61
N SER A 35 1.90 -7.65 -4.56
CA SER A 35 2.56 -8.34 -5.66
C SER A 35 1.60 -9.03 -6.63
N THR A 36 0.31 -9.06 -6.31
CA THR A 36 -0.78 -9.55 -7.16
C THR A 36 -1.97 -8.62 -7.08
N ALA A 37 -2.86 -8.66 -8.08
CA ALA A 37 -4.11 -7.89 -8.03
C ALA A 37 -4.96 -8.25 -6.80
N PHE A 38 -4.92 -9.53 -6.38
CA PHE A 38 -5.62 -10.00 -5.19
C PHE A 38 -5.09 -9.36 -3.90
N LEU A 39 -3.77 -9.22 -3.73
CA LEU A 39 -3.16 -8.56 -2.58
C LEU A 39 -3.30 -7.04 -2.67
N ASN A 40 -3.18 -6.47 -3.88
CA ASN A 40 -3.28 -5.02 -4.09
C ASN A 40 -4.60 -4.43 -3.59
N ARG A 41 -5.69 -5.20 -3.58
CA ARG A 41 -7.02 -4.72 -3.13
C ARG A 41 -7.07 -4.30 -1.65
N PHE A 42 -6.05 -4.62 -0.85
CA PHE A 42 -5.91 -4.19 0.55
C PHE A 42 -5.04 -2.93 0.69
N TYR A 43 -4.60 -2.35 -0.41
CA TYR A 43 -3.79 -1.13 -0.46
C TYR A 43 -4.45 -0.04 -1.32
N THR A 44 -5.75 -0.18 -1.62
CA THR A 44 -6.51 0.75 -2.46
C THR A 44 -7.22 1.81 -1.64
N LEU A 45 -7.55 2.93 -2.29
CA LEU A 45 -8.32 4.01 -1.71
C LEU A 45 -9.63 3.50 -1.09
N GLU A 46 -10.33 2.66 -1.84
CA GLU A 46 -11.60 2.09 -1.44
C GLU A 46 -11.47 1.22 -0.19
N PHE A 47 -10.42 0.40 -0.11
CA PHE A 47 -10.17 -0.39 1.10
C PHE A 47 -9.84 0.48 2.31
N PHE A 48 -9.03 1.51 2.14
CA PHE A 48 -8.71 2.42 3.25
C PHE A 48 -9.93 3.22 3.71
N GLN A 49 -10.83 3.59 2.80
CA GLN A 49 -12.14 4.18 3.15
C GLN A 49 -13.00 3.19 3.95
N GLU A 50 -13.13 1.95 3.46
CA GLU A 50 -13.85 0.87 4.14
C GLU A 50 -13.29 0.61 5.55
N ALA A 51 -11.96 0.62 5.70
CA ALA A 51 -11.31 0.45 6.99
C ALA A 51 -11.49 1.67 7.91
N ASN A 52 -11.47 2.88 7.36
CA ASN A 52 -11.74 4.10 8.11
C ASN A 52 -13.17 4.15 8.66
N ASP A 53 -14.14 3.62 7.91
CA ASP A 53 -15.54 3.55 8.32
C ASP A 53 -15.76 2.68 9.58
N ILE A 54 -14.86 1.74 9.86
CA ILE A 54 -14.92 0.87 11.05
C ILE A 54 -13.88 1.24 12.12
N LEU A 55 -13.09 2.27 11.90
CA LEU A 55 -12.09 2.74 12.84
C LEU A 55 -12.72 3.71 13.84
N GLU A 56 -12.32 3.63 15.11
CA GLU A 56 -12.67 4.64 16.11
C GLU A 56 -12.03 5.99 15.78
N LYS A 57 -12.55 7.08 16.31
CA LYS A 57 -12.06 8.44 16.06
C LYS A 57 -10.57 8.60 16.35
N GLU A 58 -10.09 7.98 17.42
CA GLU A 58 -8.70 7.94 17.83
C GLU A 58 -8.01 6.62 17.46
N GLY A 59 -8.66 5.83 16.63
CA GLY A 59 -8.14 4.55 16.16
C GLY A 59 -6.95 4.71 15.20
N VAL A 60 -6.20 3.63 15.07
CA VAL A 60 -5.04 3.54 14.16
C VAL A 60 -5.22 2.40 13.19
N LEU A 61 -5.05 2.69 11.90
CA LEU A 61 -4.82 1.66 10.89
C LEU A 61 -3.33 1.49 10.68
N ALA A 62 -2.84 0.26 10.79
CA ALA A 62 -1.44 -0.07 10.55
C ALA A 62 -1.29 -1.12 9.44
N THR A 63 -0.34 -0.91 8.54
CA THR A 63 0.06 -1.89 7.52
C THR A 63 1.55 -1.72 7.21
N GLY A 64 2.17 -2.73 6.61
CA GLY A 64 3.58 -2.67 6.25
C GLY A 64 3.84 -3.16 4.82
N VAL A 65 4.91 -2.67 4.22
CA VAL A 65 5.40 -3.15 2.93
C VAL A 65 6.92 -3.20 2.91
N SER A 66 7.46 -4.09 2.10
CA SER A 66 8.90 -4.20 1.89
C SER A 66 9.49 -2.89 1.35
N SER A 67 10.65 -2.53 1.87
CA SER A 67 11.35 -1.29 1.57
C SER A 67 12.87 -1.48 1.62
N ALA A 68 13.62 -0.39 1.65
CA ALA A 68 15.06 -0.39 1.79
C ALA A 68 15.50 0.48 2.98
N VAL A 69 16.48 -0.03 3.74
CA VAL A 69 16.92 0.60 5.01
C VAL A 69 17.53 1.98 4.82
N ASN A 70 18.41 2.12 3.84
CA ASN A 70 19.32 3.28 3.74
C ASN A 70 19.13 4.11 2.47
N TYR A 71 18.37 3.64 1.51
CA TYR A 71 18.20 4.33 0.23
C TYR A 71 16.86 3.98 -0.43
N LEU A 72 16.01 4.97 -0.55
CA LEU A 72 14.80 4.87 -1.35
C LEU A 72 15.09 5.30 -2.79
N GLY A 73 15.57 4.36 -3.61
CA GLY A 73 15.67 4.57 -5.04
C GLY A 73 14.34 4.98 -5.67
N LYS A 74 14.35 5.35 -6.93
CA LYS A 74 13.15 5.84 -7.63
C LYS A 74 11.99 4.85 -7.53
N GLU A 75 12.25 3.56 -7.80
CA GLU A 75 11.22 2.52 -7.85
C GLU A 75 10.64 2.22 -6.47
N VAL A 76 11.51 1.94 -5.47
CA VAL A 76 11.07 1.69 -4.09
C VAL A 76 10.35 2.90 -3.52
N GLY A 77 10.90 4.08 -3.72
CA GLY A 77 10.30 5.31 -3.23
C GLY A 77 8.96 5.63 -3.89
N ASN A 78 8.79 5.36 -5.18
CA ASN A 78 7.48 5.53 -5.85
C ASN A 78 6.46 4.50 -5.36
N TYR A 79 6.91 3.27 -5.11
CA TYR A 79 6.08 2.21 -4.55
C TYR A 79 5.57 2.59 -3.15
N VAL A 80 6.48 2.88 -2.23
CA VAL A 80 6.14 3.29 -0.85
C VAL A 80 5.36 4.61 -0.84
N GLY A 81 5.77 5.57 -1.66
CA GLY A 81 5.11 6.87 -1.80
C GLY A 81 3.69 6.79 -2.36
N SER A 82 3.42 5.85 -3.27
CA SER A 82 2.06 5.61 -3.79
C SER A 82 1.12 5.11 -2.70
N ILE A 83 1.59 4.21 -1.82
CA ILE A 83 0.81 3.72 -0.67
C ILE A 83 0.56 4.87 0.31
N TYR A 84 1.62 5.64 0.64
CA TYR A 84 1.49 6.83 1.49
C TYR A 84 0.44 7.80 0.95
N GLN A 85 0.53 8.15 -0.33
CA GLN A 85 -0.41 9.07 -0.98
C GLN A 85 -1.83 8.55 -0.95
N THR A 86 -2.01 7.24 -1.15
CA THR A 86 -3.33 6.59 -1.10
C THR A 86 -3.92 6.65 0.31
N MET A 87 -3.13 6.33 1.33
CA MET A 87 -3.57 6.44 2.73
C MET A 87 -3.85 7.89 3.12
N HIS A 88 -2.99 8.82 2.71
CA HIS A 88 -3.16 10.25 3.02
C HIS A 88 -4.37 10.89 2.33
N SER A 89 -4.89 10.26 1.28
CA SER A 89 -6.16 10.69 0.66
C SER A 89 -7.39 10.35 1.50
N VAL A 90 -7.24 9.48 2.52
CA VAL A 90 -8.31 9.06 3.43
C VAL A 90 -8.08 9.58 4.85
N PHE A 91 -6.85 9.46 5.34
CA PHE A 91 -6.48 9.82 6.70
C PHE A 91 -5.70 11.14 6.73
N PRO A 92 -6.09 12.11 7.58
CA PRO A 92 -5.37 13.37 7.72
C PRO A 92 -3.97 13.21 8.29
N HIS A 93 -3.73 12.15 9.08
CA HIS A 93 -2.46 11.89 9.71
C HIS A 93 -1.93 10.50 9.32
N VAL A 94 -0.81 10.49 8.61
CA VAL A 94 -0.10 9.26 8.21
C VAL A 94 1.39 9.43 8.50
N ILE A 95 1.95 8.48 9.25
CA ILE A 95 3.39 8.40 9.51
C ILE A 95 3.95 7.08 9.02
N VAL A 96 5.23 7.06 8.65
CA VAL A 96 5.90 5.89 8.05
C VAL A 96 7.18 5.60 8.80
N SER A 97 7.34 4.36 9.30
CA SER A 97 8.54 3.93 10.01
C SER A 97 9.72 3.71 9.06
N PRO A 98 10.96 3.95 9.50
CA PRO A 98 12.13 3.49 8.77
C PRO A 98 12.30 1.96 8.89
N GLY A 99 13.03 1.34 7.95
CA GLY A 99 13.43 -0.06 8.07
C GLY A 99 13.40 -0.82 6.73
N GLN A 100 13.67 -2.11 6.77
CA GLN A 100 13.49 -3.02 5.64
C GLN A 100 12.01 -3.21 5.29
N THR A 101 11.14 -3.04 6.28
CA THR A 101 9.70 -2.89 6.12
C THR A 101 9.35 -1.50 6.59
N ASN A 102 8.69 -0.73 5.71
CA ASN A 102 8.08 0.52 6.12
C ASN A 102 6.67 0.21 6.63
N TYR A 103 6.44 0.44 7.92
CA TYR A 103 5.11 0.40 8.49
C TYR A 103 4.47 1.77 8.42
N PHE A 104 3.25 1.80 7.90
CA PHE A 104 2.39 2.98 7.88
C PHE A 104 1.44 2.92 9.06
N PHE A 105 1.29 4.05 9.73
CA PHE A 105 0.29 4.24 10.78
C PHE A 105 -0.56 5.44 10.39
N ALA A 106 -1.85 5.20 10.20
CA ALA A 106 -2.80 6.21 9.77
C ALA A 106 -3.89 6.40 10.83
N SER A 107 -4.26 7.64 11.08
CA SER A 107 -5.29 8.01 12.08
C SER A 107 -6.04 9.26 11.64
N ASN A 108 -7.26 9.42 12.16
CA ASN A 108 -8.02 10.65 12.04
C ASN A 108 -7.59 11.71 13.07
N SER A 109 -6.80 11.31 14.08
CA SER A 109 -6.28 12.18 15.14
C SER A 109 -4.77 12.33 15.02
N PHE A 110 -4.26 13.58 15.11
CA PHE A 110 -2.83 13.88 15.01
C PHE A 110 -2.01 13.32 16.18
N ASP A 111 -2.62 13.23 17.37
CA ASP A 111 -1.90 12.85 18.58
C ASP A 111 -1.85 11.34 18.80
N THR A 112 -2.58 10.55 18.03
CA THR A 112 -2.67 9.10 18.26
C THR A 112 -1.43 8.38 17.78
N ALA A 113 -1.05 8.55 16.51
CA ALA A 113 0.13 7.92 15.92
C ALA A 113 1.32 8.89 15.95
N THR A 114 2.42 8.49 16.58
CA THR A 114 3.62 9.33 16.69
C THR A 114 4.89 8.49 16.68
N PHE A 115 6.00 9.08 16.23
CA PHE A 115 7.35 8.55 16.39
C PHE A 115 8.17 9.39 17.39
N ASP A 116 7.54 10.26 18.15
CA ASP A 116 8.18 10.91 19.27
C ASP A 116 8.47 9.89 20.37
N ILE A 117 9.76 9.61 20.58
CA ILE A 117 10.22 8.58 21.51
C ILE A 117 9.83 8.92 22.94
N GLN A 118 9.83 10.20 23.33
CA GLN A 118 9.46 10.60 24.68
C GLN A 118 7.97 10.35 24.92
N ALA A 119 7.13 10.70 23.95
CA ALA A 119 5.70 10.43 24.02
C ALA A 119 5.40 8.92 24.05
N LEU A 120 6.11 8.11 23.23
CA LEU A 120 5.96 6.65 23.22
C LEU A 120 6.41 6.03 24.54
N THR A 121 7.56 6.43 25.08
CA THR A 121 8.09 5.97 26.37
C THR A 121 7.13 6.30 27.50
N LYS A 122 6.64 7.55 27.54
CA LYS A 122 5.66 7.98 28.53
C LYS A 122 4.41 7.10 28.48
N ARG A 123 3.82 6.90 27.31
CA ARG A 123 2.63 6.05 27.12
C ARG A 123 2.88 4.60 27.52
N TYR A 124 4.07 4.06 27.21
CA TYR A 124 4.46 2.69 27.56
C TYR A 124 4.46 2.50 29.08
N VAL A 125 5.11 3.42 29.80
CA VAL A 125 5.21 3.38 31.27
C VAL A 125 3.84 3.61 31.93
N GLU A 126 3.10 4.63 31.50
CA GLU A 126 1.78 4.96 32.08
C GLU A 126 0.76 3.83 31.91
N ARG A 127 0.84 3.07 30.82
CA ARG A 127 -0.04 1.92 30.58
C ARG A 127 0.43 0.63 31.27
N GLY A 128 1.56 0.66 31.97
CA GLY A 128 2.11 -0.51 32.68
C GLY A 128 2.33 -1.71 31.75
N VAL A 129 2.72 -1.47 30.49
CA VAL A 129 2.93 -2.56 29.52
C VAL A 129 4.06 -3.46 30.00
N GLN A 130 3.75 -4.75 30.20
CA GLN A 130 4.74 -5.76 30.53
C GLN A 130 4.94 -6.69 29.34
N SER A 131 6.15 -6.77 28.84
CA SER A 131 6.53 -7.64 27.72
C SER A 131 7.89 -8.23 27.99
N GLU A 132 8.04 -9.53 27.74
CA GLU A 132 9.29 -10.25 27.86
C GLU A 132 10.28 -9.85 26.75
N TYR A 133 9.76 -9.43 25.57
CA TYR A 133 10.53 -9.17 24.37
C TYR A 133 10.64 -7.70 23.98
N PHE A 134 9.99 -6.80 24.72
CA PHE A 134 9.94 -5.38 24.38
C PHE A 134 10.04 -4.51 25.64
N SER A 135 10.89 -3.51 25.58
CA SER A 135 10.99 -2.45 26.59
C SER A 135 10.99 -1.08 25.89
N GLU A 136 10.80 -0.01 26.68
CA GLU A 136 10.81 1.36 26.18
C GLU A 136 12.12 1.75 25.47
N HIS A 137 13.24 1.12 25.80
CA HIS A 137 14.54 1.38 25.15
C HIS A 137 14.57 0.96 23.68
N VAL A 138 13.71 0.00 23.29
CA VAL A 138 13.63 -0.51 21.93
C VAL A 138 13.14 0.58 20.96
N PHE A 139 12.38 1.57 21.44
CA PHE A 139 11.96 2.69 20.59
C PHE A 139 13.14 3.45 19.98
N HIS A 140 14.22 3.65 20.72
CA HIS A 140 15.44 4.31 20.22
C HIS A 140 16.11 3.52 19.08
N THR A 141 16.06 2.20 19.13
CA THR A 141 16.65 1.32 18.11
C THR A 141 15.77 1.26 16.87
N LEU A 142 14.45 1.15 17.05
CA LEU A 142 13.50 1.02 15.93
C LEU A 142 13.25 2.35 15.22
N LEU A 143 13.33 3.47 15.95
CA LEU A 143 12.95 4.80 15.46
C LEU A 143 14.09 5.81 15.60
N PRO A 144 15.28 5.57 15.01
CA PRO A 144 16.36 6.54 15.06
C PRO A 144 15.89 7.86 14.42
N PRO A 145 15.97 9.01 15.10
CA PRO A 145 15.35 10.28 14.63
C PRO A 145 15.79 10.70 13.23
N GLY A 146 17.08 10.51 12.90
CA GLY A 146 17.61 10.82 11.58
C GLY A 146 16.98 9.98 10.46
N ARG A 147 16.70 8.70 10.73
CA ARG A 147 16.03 7.80 9.76
C ARG A 147 14.55 8.09 9.63
N VAL A 148 13.87 8.35 10.75
CA VAL A 148 12.45 8.76 10.75
C VAL A 148 12.29 10.03 9.91
N LYS A 149 13.14 11.05 10.14
CA LYS A 149 13.13 12.27 9.35
C LYS A 149 13.41 12.00 7.88
N PHE A 150 14.46 11.24 7.55
CA PHE A 150 14.83 10.91 6.17
C PHE A 150 13.68 10.26 5.41
N ILE A 151 13.05 9.23 5.96
CA ILE A 151 11.91 8.55 5.33
C ILE A 151 10.74 9.49 5.14
N GLY A 152 10.40 10.28 6.16
CA GLY A 152 9.31 11.25 6.09
C GLY A 152 9.53 12.31 5.00
N ASP A 153 10.72 12.87 4.92
CA ASP A 153 11.08 13.89 3.93
C ASP A 153 11.11 13.30 2.52
N GLU A 154 11.69 12.10 2.36
CA GLU A 154 11.81 11.43 1.07
C GLU A 154 10.43 11.07 0.47
N ILE A 155 9.52 10.56 1.29
CA ILE A 155 8.16 10.21 0.86
C ILE A 155 7.35 11.47 0.53
N LYS A 156 7.41 12.51 1.37
CA LYS A 156 6.69 13.77 1.17
C LYS A 156 7.22 14.58 -0.03
N SER A 157 8.49 14.41 -0.40
CA SER A 157 9.08 15.07 -1.57
C SER A 157 8.53 14.52 -2.89
N ARG A 158 7.99 13.31 -2.90
CA ARG A 158 7.47 12.62 -4.10
C ARG A 158 6.08 13.09 -4.46
N LYS A 159 6.01 14.20 -5.16
CA LYS A 159 4.75 14.79 -5.66
C LYS A 159 4.25 14.08 -6.92
N GLY A 160 2.94 14.10 -7.14
CA GLY A 160 2.31 13.65 -8.39
C GLY A 160 2.21 12.14 -8.56
N LEU A 161 2.43 11.36 -7.50
CA LEU A 161 2.15 9.93 -7.52
C LEU A 161 0.64 9.70 -7.59
N SER A 162 0.23 8.77 -8.43
CA SER A 162 -1.18 8.40 -8.54
C SER A 162 -1.63 7.63 -7.30
N VAL A 163 -2.86 7.90 -6.90
CA VAL A 163 -3.58 7.13 -5.87
C VAL A 163 -3.87 5.73 -6.41
N ASN A 164 -3.66 4.72 -5.57
CA ASN A 164 -3.96 3.33 -5.88
C ASN A 164 -5.44 3.06 -5.66
N THR A 165 -6.16 2.63 -6.68
CA THR A 165 -7.60 2.33 -6.61
C THR A 165 -7.88 0.92 -7.10
N ASP A 166 -9.08 0.40 -6.82
CA ASP A 166 -9.50 -0.92 -7.29
C ASP A 166 -9.47 -1.04 -8.83
N THR A 167 -9.74 0.07 -9.52
CA THR A 167 -9.74 0.13 -10.99
C THR A 167 -8.41 0.56 -11.60
N LYS A 168 -7.53 1.19 -10.81
CA LYS A 168 -6.20 1.64 -11.22
C LYS A 168 -5.15 1.17 -10.21
N PRO A 169 -4.67 -0.09 -10.31
CA PRO A 169 -3.79 -0.74 -9.34
C PRO A 169 -2.32 -0.27 -9.47
N VAL A 170 -2.07 0.99 -9.14
CA VAL A 170 -0.77 1.66 -9.33
C VAL A 170 0.32 1.03 -8.47
N THR A 171 -0.01 0.64 -7.24
CA THR A 171 0.95 0.05 -6.31
C THR A 171 1.41 -1.33 -6.79
N TYR A 172 0.50 -2.13 -7.32
CA TYR A 172 0.83 -3.40 -7.98
C TYR A 172 1.77 -3.17 -9.18
N PHE A 173 1.49 -2.16 -9.99
CA PHE A 173 2.36 -1.79 -11.11
C PHE A 173 3.78 -1.42 -10.65
N PHE A 174 3.94 -0.59 -9.62
CA PHE A 174 5.25 -0.26 -9.07
C PHE A 174 5.97 -1.47 -8.47
N ASN A 175 5.25 -2.38 -7.85
CA ASN A 175 5.80 -3.64 -7.36
C ASN A 175 6.35 -4.50 -8.51
N LEU A 176 5.62 -4.63 -9.62
CA LEU A 176 6.11 -5.31 -10.81
C LEU A 176 7.36 -4.66 -11.40
N MET A 177 7.41 -3.33 -11.44
CA MET A 177 8.59 -2.58 -11.89
C MET A 177 9.81 -2.82 -11.00
N LEU A 178 9.60 -2.94 -9.69
CA LEU A 178 10.65 -3.24 -8.73
C LEU A 178 11.22 -4.65 -8.97
N TRP A 179 10.36 -5.64 -9.14
CA TRP A 179 10.76 -7.01 -9.46
C TRP A 179 11.49 -7.13 -10.81
N ASP A 180 11.02 -6.43 -11.84
CA ASP A 180 11.68 -6.36 -13.14
C ASP A 180 13.13 -5.89 -13.01
N LYS A 181 13.36 -4.84 -12.21
CA LYS A 181 14.71 -4.31 -11.97
C LYS A 181 15.59 -5.28 -11.18
N LEU A 182 15.03 -5.98 -10.20
CA LEU A 182 15.76 -6.95 -9.37
C LEU A 182 16.14 -8.22 -10.17
N THR A 183 15.29 -8.65 -11.09
CA THR A 183 15.51 -9.86 -11.89
C THR A 183 16.25 -9.59 -13.20
N GLY A 184 16.48 -8.32 -13.57
CA GLY A 184 17.12 -7.95 -14.83
C GLY A 184 16.27 -8.26 -16.06
N SER A 185 14.96 -8.49 -15.89
CA SER A 185 14.04 -8.72 -16.98
C SER A 185 13.82 -7.44 -17.80
N GLN A 186 13.32 -7.56 -19.03
CA GLN A 186 13.05 -6.39 -19.89
C GLN A 186 11.57 -6.00 -19.89
N LEU A 187 10.77 -6.61 -19.05
CA LEU A 187 9.33 -6.35 -18.94
C LEU A 187 9.02 -4.90 -18.56
N GLY A 188 9.88 -4.25 -17.76
CA GLY A 188 9.71 -2.87 -17.38
C GLY A 188 9.66 -1.87 -18.53
N ARG A 189 10.32 -2.16 -19.66
CA ARG A 189 10.19 -1.34 -20.88
C ARG A 189 8.79 -1.44 -21.49
N VAL A 190 8.24 -2.64 -21.51
CA VAL A 190 6.88 -2.89 -21.99
C VAL A 190 5.86 -2.27 -21.05
N LEU A 191 6.01 -2.47 -19.73
CA LEU A 191 5.13 -1.91 -18.72
C LEU A 191 5.08 -0.38 -18.73
N LYS A 192 6.21 0.31 -19.01
CA LYS A 192 6.23 1.78 -19.16
C LYS A 192 5.45 2.29 -20.37
N LEU A 193 5.36 1.50 -21.44
CA LEU A 193 4.49 1.83 -22.57
C LEU A 193 3.01 1.79 -22.17
N PHE A 194 2.67 0.90 -21.25
CA PHE A 194 1.32 0.76 -20.71
C PHE A 194 0.92 1.89 -19.75
N GLU A 195 1.86 2.42 -18.97
CA GLU A 195 1.60 3.52 -18.03
C GLU A 195 1.05 4.78 -18.72
N ARG A 196 1.48 5.04 -19.95
CA ARG A 196 1.09 6.23 -20.74
C ARG A 196 -0.17 6.08 -21.59
N SER A 197 -0.76 4.90 -21.70
CA SER A 197 -1.68 4.63 -22.83
C SER A 197 -2.88 3.73 -22.50
N HIS A 198 -3.69 4.05 -21.48
CA HIS A 198 -4.86 3.22 -21.12
C HIS A 198 -5.80 2.86 -22.29
N LEU A 199 -6.06 3.77 -23.22
CA LEU A 199 -6.91 3.50 -24.38
C LEU A 199 -6.21 2.72 -25.50
N LYS A 200 -4.93 2.96 -25.73
CA LYS A 200 -4.17 2.32 -26.83
C LYS A 200 -4.01 0.82 -26.63
N ILE A 201 -3.98 0.35 -25.38
CA ILE A 201 -3.84 -1.08 -25.04
C ILE A 201 -5.06 -1.87 -25.48
N ILE A 202 -6.25 -1.31 -25.35
CA ILE A 202 -7.49 -1.95 -25.78
C ILE A 202 -7.66 -1.81 -27.31
N LEU A 203 -7.29 -0.67 -27.86
CA LEU A 203 -7.48 -0.37 -29.28
C LEU A 203 -6.49 -1.14 -30.20
N ILE A 204 -5.24 -1.38 -29.75
CA ILE A 204 -4.25 -2.12 -30.56
C ILE A 204 -4.68 -3.57 -30.85
N PRO A 205 -5.05 -4.40 -29.86
CA PRO A 205 -5.53 -5.75 -30.12
C PRO A 205 -6.80 -5.78 -30.98
N ILE A 206 -7.74 -4.85 -30.74
CA ILE A 206 -8.95 -4.72 -31.54
C ILE A 206 -8.60 -4.36 -33.00
N PHE A 207 -7.68 -3.41 -33.19
CA PHE A 207 -7.22 -3.02 -34.53
C PHE A 207 -6.52 -4.17 -35.24
N VAL A 208 -5.60 -4.87 -34.56
CA VAL A 208 -4.91 -6.06 -35.12
C VAL A 208 -5.93 -7.15 -35.49
N PHE A 209 -6.90 -7.43 -34.63
CA PHE A 209 -7.96 -8.40 -34.91
C PHE A 209 -8.79 -8.02 -36.12
N LEU A 210 -9.17 -6.75 -36.25
CA LEU A 210 -9.92 -6.24 -37.41
C LEU A 210 -9.10 -6.34 -38.72
N VAL A 211 -7.83 -5.98 -38.68
CA VAL A 211 -6.92 -6.09 -39.82
C VAL A 211 -6.76 -7.55 -40.23
N CYS A 212 -6.50 -8.45 -39.29
CA CYS A 212 -6.39 -9.89 -39.60
C CYS A 212 -7.69 -10.44 -40.20
N ARG A 213 -8.86 -10.00 -39.71
CA ARG A 213 -10.14 -10.42 -40.25
C ARG A 213 -10.41 -9.88 -41.64
N ILE A 214 -10.01 -8.64 -41.92
CA ILE A 214 -10.12 -8.04 -43.27
C ILE A 214 -9.21 -8.81 -44.25
N VAL A 215 -7.94 -9.06 -43.88
CA VAL A 215 -7.01 -9.83 -44.67
C VAL A 215 -7.55 -11.24 -44.97
N TYR A 216 -8.06 -11.91 -43.93
CA TYR A 216 -8.69 -13.21 -44.05
C TYR A 216 -9.85 -13.20 -45.07
N ILE A 217 -10.75 -12.23 -45.01
CA ILE A 217 -11.89 -12.07 -45.92
C ILE A 217 -11.39 -11.83 -47.38
N ILE A 218 -10.39 -10.97 -47.54
CA ILE A 218 -9.85 -10.66 -48.90
C ILE A 218 -9.16 -11.87 -49.49
N VAL A 219 -8.36 -12.60 -48.73
CA VAL A 219 -7.61 -13.76 -49.22
C VAL A 219 -8.55 -14.95 -49.51
N PHE A 220 -9.46 -15.26 -48.59
CA PHE A 220 -10.31 -16.44 -48.72
C PHE A 220 -11.60 -16.22 -49.52
N ARG A 221 -12.10 -14.99 -49.70
CA ARG A 221 -13.22 -14.70 -50.60
C ARG A 221 -12.83 -14.63 -52.07
N ARG A 222 -11.53 -14.56 -52.38
CA ARG A 222 -11.00 -14.66 -53.79
C ARG A 222 -10.76 -16.10 -54.22
N SER A 223 -10.93 -17.07 -53.33
CA SER A 223 -10.71 -18.51 -53.64
C SER A 223 -12.04 -19.30 -53.73
N LEU A 224 -13.17 -18.63 -53.77
CA LEU A 224 -14.51 -19.14 -54.09
C LEU A 224 -15.08 -18.35 -55.28
#